data_e6deb524dd1072cc7f9af22d50a483f5
#
_entry.id   e6deb524dd1072cc7f9af22d50a483f5
#
_cell.length_a   1.000
_cell.length_b   1.000
_cell.length_c   1.000
_cell.angle_alpha   90.00
_cell.angle_beta   90.00
_cell.angle_gamma   90.00
#
_symmetry.space_group_name_H-M   'P 1'
#
loop_
_entity.id
_entity.type
_entity.pdbx_description
1 polymer ?
#
loop_
_entity_poly.entity_id
_entity_poly.type
_entity_poly.pdbx_seq_one_letter_code
_entity_poly.pdbx_strand_id
1 'polypeptide(L)'
;RRSLARLERLINAESCLVVDVEGQQIMALRPNLPVVPASTMKVLVASVALEVLGPEFTYKTKVQGIQDGGTISGDLYLVGGGDPVLVSAQYPTIEPLPTFNGTSIESLADALIATGVKSISGSVIGDESRYDSERFTPTLGLGIRMTEVGPLGALMINDGVVTGNPIKPDNPALAAAQEFTNILIAKGVNVSGAASVGVASSDIPVIAEISSRALPDVLAEMLTNSDNNTAELVLKEIGFSSVQQGTRLAGAQAMITK
;
A
#
# COMPACT_ATOMS: atom_id res chain seq x y z
N ARG A 1 29.04 22.93 23.84
CA ARG A 1 29.03 24.25 23.14
C ARG A 1 29.72 24.21 21.76
N ARG A 2 30.94 23.59 21.60
CA ARG A 2 31.62 23.51 20.27
C ARG A 2 30.81 22.78 19.21
N SER A 3 30.09 21.71 19.56
CA SER A 3 29.25 20.95 18.62
C SER A 3 28.06 21.75 18.14
N LEU A 4 27.39 22.51 19.02
CA LEU A 4 26.27 23.39 18.66
C LEU A 4 26.69 24.53 17.75
N ALA A 5 27.84 25.17 18.01
CA ALA A 5 28.37 26.22 17.12
C ALA A 5 28.75 25.71 15.72
N ARG A 6 29.00 24.41 15.58
CA ARG A 6 29.20 23.79 14.26
C ARG A 6 27.88 23.57 13.53
N LEU A 7 26.84 23.12 14.23
CA LEU A 7 25.49 22.99 13.68
C LEU A 7 24.92 24.36 13.25
N GLU A 8 25.09 25.38 14.09
CA GLU A 8 24.62 26.74 13.79
C GLU A 8 25.14 27.27 12.46
N ARG A 9 26.39 26.96 12.10
CA ARG A 9 26.99 27.37 10.83
C ARG A 9 26.44 26.66 9.60
N LEU A 10 25.73 25.54 9.77
CA LEU A 10 25.09 24.82 8.68
C LEU A 10 23.69 25.34 8.39
N ILE A 11 23.12 26.16 9.29
CA ILE A 11 21.75 26.66 9.18
C ILE A 11 21.75 27.95 8.36
N ASN A 12 21.07 27.94 7.20
CA ASN A 12 20.89 29.08 6.33
C ASN A 12 19.56 29.82 6.62
N ALA A 13 19.22 30.84 5.82
CA ALA A 13 18.02 31.64 6.00
C ALA A 13 16.71 30.86 5.84
N GLU A 14 16.73 29.73 5.13
CA GLU A 14 15.57 28.88 4.81
C GLU A 14 15.46 27.67 5.73
N SER A 15 16.32 27.57 6.76
CA SER A 15 16.39 26.46 7.68
C SER A 15 16.11 26.90 9.12
N CYS A 16 15.56 26.03 9.94
CA CYS A 16 15.40 26.20 11.36
C CYS A 16 16.16 25.12 12.15
N LEU A 17 16.47 25.38 13.39
CA LEU A 17 17.09 24.42 14.31
C LEU A 17 16.58 24.67 15.72
N VAL A 18 16.03 23.65 16.34
CA VAL A 18 15.72 23.62 17.77
C VAL A 18 16.44 22.40 18.36
N VAL A 19 17.09 22.61 19.48
CA VAL A 19 17.76 21.54 20.24
C VAL A 19 17.25 21.56 21.66
N ASP A 20 16.59 20.47 22.05
CA ASP A 20 16.16 20.20 23.42
C ASP A 20 16.97 19.07 24.01
N VAL A 21 17.32 19.22 25.28
CA VAL A 21 17.98 18.17 26.09
C VAL A 21 17.19 18.02 27.36
N GLU A 22 16.66 16.83 27.59
CA GLU A 22 15.88 16.51 28.81
C GLU A 22 14.73 17.52 29.07
N GLY A 23 14.07 17.96 27.99
CA GLY A 23 12.96 18.93 28.05
C GLY A 23 13.41 20.40 28.22
N GLN A 24 14.71 20.67 28.22
CA GLN A 24 15.26 22.03 28.25
C GLN A 24 15.74 22.44 26.86
N GLN A 25 15.15 23.49 26.31
CA GLN A 25 15.58 24.06 25.03
C GLN A 25 16.95 24.78 25.24
N ILE A 26 17.99 24.23 24.64
CA ILE A 26 19.36 24.76 24.75
C ILE A 26 19.80 25.57 23.55
N MET A 27 19.07 25.47 22.42
CA MET A 27 19.28 26.26 21.21
C MET A 27 17.98 26.40 20.42
N ALA A 28 17.72 27.58 19.90
CA ALA A 28 16.63 27.85 18.96
C ALA A 28 17.07 28.90 17.93
N LEU A 29 17.14 28.48 16.68
CA LEU A 29 17.40 29.33 15.52
C LEU A 29 16.17 29.30 14.62
N ARG A 30 15.50 30.43 14.47
CA ARG A 30 14.27 30.57 13.68
C ARG A 30 13.22 29.46 13.98
N PRO A 31 12.85 29.19 15.26
CA PRO A 31 11.99 28.07 15.63
C PRO A 31 10.59 28.15 14.99
N ASN A 32 10.15 29.34 14.59
CA ASN A 32 8.84 29.59 13.99
C ASN A 32 8.90 29.73 12.46
N LEU A 33 10.04 29.45 11.83
CA LEU A 33 10.14 29.47 10.38
C LEU A 33 9.31 28.34 9.77
N PRO A 34 8.30 28.62 8.93
CA PRO A 34 7.58 27.57 8.22
C PRO A 34 8.52 26.85 7.26
N VAL A 35 8.62 25.53 7.39
CA VAL A 35 9.42 24.68 6.51
C VAL A 35 8.58 23.54 5.96
N VAL A 36 8.94 23.03 4.78
CA VAL A 36 8.29 21.85 4.21
C VAL A 36 8.77 20.62 5.01
N PRO A 37 7.87 19.90 5.69
CA PRO A 37 8.24 18.78 6.55
C PRO A 37 8.74 17.55 5.79
N ALA A 38 8.45 17.45 4.49
CA ALA A 38 8.79 16.29 3.66
C ALA A 38 8.37 14.96 4.33
N SER A 39 9.22 13.94 4.28
CA SER A 39 8.91 12.61 4.83
C SER A 39 8.73 12.55 6.34
N THR A 40 9.02 13.61 7.10
CA THR A 40 8.67 13.66 8.53
C THR A 40 7.15 13.65 8.77
N MET A 41 6.35 14.02 7.75
CA MET A 41 4.89 13.87 7.79
C MET A 41 4.44 12.42 7.98
N LYS A 42 5.22 11.43 7.57
CA LYS A 42 4.90 10.01 7.76
C LYS A 42 4.80 9.61 9.23
N VAL A 43 5.53 10.30 10.11
CA VAL A 43 5.41 10.10 11.57
C VAL A 43 4.00 10.49 12.06
N LEU A 44 3.44 11.58 11.54
CA LEU A 44 2.07 11.97 11.86
C LEU A 44 1.04 10.99 11.29
N VAL A 45 1.23 10.56 10.04
CA VAL A 45 0.38 9.52 9.44
C VAL A 45 0.41 8.25 10.29
N ALA A 46 1.59 7.79 10.72
CA ALA A 46 1.75 6.61 11.56
C ALA A 46 1.06 6.76 12.92
N SER A 47 1.21 7.92 13.57
CA SER A 47 0.57 8.18 14.87
C SER A 47 -0.95 8.14 14.78
N VAL A 48 -1.53 8.80 13.77
CA VAL A 48 -2.99 8.82 13.58
C VAL A 48 -3.51 7.46 13.13
N ALA A 49 -2.75 6.73 12.29
CA ALA A 49 -3.11 5.37 11.91
C ALA A 49 -3.24 4.45 13.13
N LEU A 50 -2.27 4.48 14.04
CA LEU A 50 -2.32 3.69 15.29
C LEU A 50 -3.49 4.08 16.18
N GLU A 51 -3.86 5.36 16.23
CA GLU A 51 -5.00 5.83 17.02
C GLU A 51 -6.35 5.42 16.39
N VAL A 52 -6.49 5.53 15.07
CA VAL A 52 -7.76 5.31 14.36
C VAL A 52 -8.01 3.83 14.08
N LEU A 53 -6.99 3.10 13.63
CA LEU A 53 -7.10 1.70 13.22
C LEU A 53 -6.78 0.74 14.37
N GLY A 54 -5.95 1.16 15.30
CA GLY A 54 -5.41 0.32 16.38
C GLY A 54 -4.20 -0.53 15.95
N PRO A 55 -3.35 -0.94 16.91
CA PRO A 55 -2.12 -1.67 16.61
C PRO A 55 -2.34 -3.09 16.07
N GLU A 56 -3.49 -3.70 16.36
CA GLU A 56 -3.84 -5.05 15.89
C GLU A 56 -4.49 -5.07 14.50
N PHE A 57 -4.70 -3.90 13.88
CA PHE A 57 -5.29 -3.81 12.55
C PHE A 57 -4.43 -4.53 11.52
N THR A 58 -5.10 -5.26 10.62
CA THR A 58 -4.48 -5.94 9.47
C THR A 58 -5.28 -5.64 8.21
N TYR A 59 -4.60 -5.45 7.11
CA TYR A 59 -5.22 -5.39 5.79
C TYR A 59 -5.59 -6.80 5.33
N LYS A 60 -6.69 -6.91 4.58
CA LYS A 60 -7.18 -8.21 4.09
C LYS A 60 -7.28 -8.21 2.59
N THR A 61 -6.61 -9.17 1.95
CA THR A 61 -6.75 -9.43 0.51
C THR A 61 -7.43 -10.77 0.33
N LYS A 62 -8.46 -10.84 -0.50
CA LYS A 62 -9.28 -12.04 -0.66
C LYS A 62 -9.57 -12.35 -2.13
N VAL A 63 -9.91 -13.61 -2.38
CA VAL A 63 -10.47 -14.04 -3.65
C VAL A 63 -11.92 -14.51 -3.47
N GLN A 64 -12.77 -14.08 -4.40
CA GLN A 64 -14.20 -14.42 -4.44
C GLN A 64 -14.53 -15.08 -5.79
N GLY A 65 -15.37 -16.10 -5.76
CA GLY A 65 -15.78 -16.82 -6.96
C GLY A 65 -16.78 -17.92 -6.64
N ILE A 66 -17.35 -18.51 -7.69
CA ILE A 66 -18.25 -19.65 -7.55
C ILE A 66 -17.47 -20.91 -7.88
N GLN A 67 -17.16 -21.70 -6.85
CA GLN A 67 -16.41 -22.95 -6.99
C GLN A 67 -17.36 -24.12 -7.20
N ASP A 68 -17.12 -24.88 -8.28
CA ASP A 68 -17.77 -26.15 -8.56
C ASP A 68 -16.68 -27.22 -8.75
N GLY A 69 -16.54 -28.08 -7.75
CA GLY A 69 -15.45 -29.06 -7.69
C GLY A 69 -14.07 -28.38 -7.75
N GLY A 70 -13.29 -28.70 -8.78
CA GLY A 70 -11.95 -28.12 -8.99
C GLY A 70 -11.93 -26.87 -9.91
N THR A 71 -13.09 -26.31 -10.25
CA THR A 71 -13.21 -25.23 -11.23
C THR A 71 -13.91 -24.01 -10.60
N ILE A 72 -13.36 -22.82 -10.83
CA ILE A 72 -14.11 -21.57 -10.63
C ILE A 72 -14.95 -21.35 -11.88
N SER A 73 -16.28 -21.34 -11.70
CA SER A 73 -17.24 -21.10 -12.76
C SER A 73 -17.36 -19.59 -13.04
N GLY A 74 -16.91 -19.16 -14.20
CA GLY A 74 -16.79 -17.74 -14.55
C GLY A 74 -15.51 -17.13 -14.01
N ASP A 75 -15.60 -15.90 -13.54
CA ASP A 75 -14.47 -15.09 -13.10
C ASP A 75 -14.09 -15.33 -11.63
N LEU A 76 -12.81 -15.16 -11.34
CA LEU A 76 -12.27 -15.06 -9.99
C LEU A 76 -11.96 -13.61 -9.69
N TYR A 77 -12.59 -13.04 -8.67
CA TYR A 77 -12.33 -11.68 -8.22
C TYR A 77 -11.22 -11.65 -7.19
N LEU A 78 -10.16 -10.90 -7.46
CA LEU A 78 -9.10 -10.57 -6.52
C LEU A 78 -9.44 -9.21 -5.89
N VAL A 79 -9.87 -9.23 -4.63
CA VAL A 79 -10.39 -8.04 -3.95
C VAL A 79 -9.34 -7.49 -2.99
N GLY A 80 -8.91 -6.28 -3.25
CA GLY A 80 -7.93 -5.57 -2.47
C GLY A 80 -8.52 -4.92 -1.21
N GLY A 81 -7.87 -5.13 -0.10
CA GLY A 81 -8.19 -4.50 1.18
C GLY A 81 -7.37 -3.25 1.49
N GLY A 82 -6.61 -2.75 0.52
CA GLY A 82 -5.75 -1.60 0.71
C GLY A 82 -4.36 -1.92 1.26
N ASP A 83 -3.95 -3.19 1.27
CA ASP A 83 -2.63 -3.62 1.76
C ASP A 83 -1.49 -2.98 0.94
N PRO A 84 -0.71 -2.05 1.53
CA PRO A 84 0.34 -1.34 0.81
C PRO A 84 1.61 -2.16 0.64
N VAL A 85 1.74 -3.27 1.34
CA VAL A 85 2.94 -4.12 1.36
C VAL A 85 2.68 -5.50 0.74
N LEU A 86 1.69 -5.60 -0.15
CA LEU A 86 1.37 -6.82 -0.88
C LEU A 86 2.40 -7.05 -1.99
N VAL A 87 3.15 -8.15 -1.90
CA VAL A 87 4.30 -8.41 -2.79
C VAL A 87 4.35 -9.86 -3.25
N SER A 88 4.92 -10.07 -4.43
CA SER A 88 5.35 -11.39 -4.91
C SER A 88 6.77 -11.71 -4.45
N ALA A 89 7.12 -12.99 -4.44
CA ALA A 89 8.44 -13.46 -4.00
C ALA A 89 9.61 -12.91 -4.84
N GLN A 90 9.36 -12.52 -6.09
CA GLN A 90 10.39 -11.97 -6.97
C GLN A 90 10.64 -10.48 -6.77
N TYR A 91 9.65 -9.72 -6.30
CA TYR A 91 9.74 -8.27 -6.19
C TYR A 91 10.90 -7.78 -5.32
N PRO A 92 11.16 -8.34 -4.12
CA PRO A 92 12.29 -7.90 -3.29
C PRO A 92 13.66 -8.07 -3.93
N THR A 93 13.77 -8.86 -5.00
CA THR A 93 15.04 -9.09 -5.69
C THR A 93 15.37 -8.03 -6.74
N ILE A 94 14.41 -7.19 -7.10
CA ILE A 94 14.53 -6.16 -8.14
C ILE A 94 14.43 -4.74 -7.61
N GLU A 95 14.00 -4.57 -6.35
CA GLU A 95 13.85 -3.26 -5.70
C GLU A 95 15.11 -2.86 -4.93
N PRO A 96 15.54 -1.57 -5.03
CA PRO A 96 16.69 -1.06 -4.27
C PRO A 96 16.46 -1.06 -2.75
N LEU A 97 15.22 -0.86 -2.33
CA LEU A 97 14.77 -0.87 -0.93
C LEU A 97 13.67 -1.93 -0.79
N PRO A 98 14.05 -3.21 -0.68
CA PRO A 98 13.08 -4.30 -0.69
C PRO A 98 12.17 -4.26 0.52
N THR A 99 10.89 -4.53 0.31
CA THR A 99 9.88 -4.67 1.34
C THR A 99 10.23 -5.82 2.28
N PHE A 100 10.43 -5.54 3.57
CA PHE A 100 10.86 -6.55 4.55
C PHE A 100 9.69 -7.13 5.38
N ASN A 101 8.59 -6.40 5.53
CA ASN A 101 7.37 -6.85 6.22
C ASN A 101 6.23 -7.17 5.22
N GLY A 102 6.58 -7.59 4.01
CA GLY A 102 5.62 -7.82 2.92
C GLY A 102 4.60 -8.91 3.21
N THR A 103 3.41 -8.74 2.65
CA THR A 103 2.35 -9.73 2.57
C THR A 103 2.52 -10.54 1.29
N SER A 104 2.77 -11.85 1.39
CA SER A 104 2.98 -12.70 0.21
C SER A 104 1.68 -12.98 -0.52
N ILE A 105 1.60 -12.55 -1.78
CA ILE A 105 0.46 -12.87 -2.65
C ILE A 105 0.45 -14.34 -3.05
N GLU A 106 1.60 -15.02 -3.07
CA GLU A 106 1.66 -16.48 -3.28
C GLU A 106 0.92 -17.24 -2.20
N SER A 107 0.89 -16.73 -0.96
CA SER A 107 0.12 -17.34 0.13
C SER A 107 -1.38 -17.35 -0.17
N LEU A 108 -1.91 -16.32 -0.86
CA LEU A 108 -3.30 -16.32 -1.30
C LEU A 108 -3.54 -17.33 -2.43
N ALA A 109 -2.60 -17.45 -3.36
CA ALA A 109 -2.66 -18.46 -4.42
C ALA A 109 -2.63 -19.88 -3.82
N ASP A 110 -1.75 -20.12 -2.85
CA ASP A 110 -1.65 -21.41 -2.17
C ASP A 110 -2.92 -21.73 -1.37
N ALA A 111 -3.50 -20.75 -0.68
CA ALA A 111 -4.76 -20.90 0.02
C ALA A 111 -5.92 -21.25 -0.94
N LEU A 112 -5.99 -20.59 -2.10
CA LEU A 112 -6.97 -20.91 -3.14
C LEU A 112 -6.77 -22.35 -3.67
N ILE A 113 -5.54 -22.73 -3.99
CA ILE A 113 -5.22 -24.07 -4.50
C ILE A 113 -5.54 -25.16 -3.45
N ALA A 114 -5.33 -24.87 -2.17
CA ALA A 114 -5.65 -25.79 -1.08
C ALA A 114 -7.15 -26.10 -0.98
N THR A 115 -8.04 -25.27 -1.52
CA THR A 115 -9.48 -25.58 -1.64
C THR A 115 -9.80 -26.61 -2.74
N GLY A 116 -8.79 -27.02 -3.52
CA GLY A 116 -8.94 -27.99 -4.61
C GLY A 116 -9.11 -27.34 -5.98
N VAL A 117 -9.01 -26.01 -6.11
CA VAL A 117 -9.10 -25.30 -7.38
C VAL A 117 -7.95 -25.68 -8.30
N LYS A 118 -8.27 -26.04 -9.55
CA LYS A 118 -7.33 -26.41 -10.63
C LYS A 118 -7.53 -25.56 -11.89
N SER A 119 -8.69 -24.91 -12.02
CA SER A 119 -9.01 -24.09 -13.21
C SER A 119 -9.96 -22.95 -12.87
N ILE A 120 -9.86 -21.89 -13.66
CA ILE A 120 -10.76 -20.73 -13.68
C ILE A 120 -11.28 -20.63 -15.12
N SER A 121 -12.59 -20.78 -15.32
CA SER A 121 -13.18 -20.78 -16.67
C SER A 121 -13.30 -19.38 -17.29
N GLY A 122 -13.20 -18.34 -16.47
CA GLY A 122 -13.16 -16.93 -16.88
C GLY A 122 -11.80 -16.30 -16.63
N SER A 123 -11.81 -15.10 -16.13
CA SER A 123 -10.66 -14.21 -15.87
C SER A 123 -10.39 -14.02 -14.39
N VAL A 124 -9.18 -13.56 -14.06
CA VAL A 124 -8.94 -12.90 -12.77
C VAL A 124 -9.33 -11.43 -12.91
N ILE A 125 -10.23 -10.97 -12.04
CA ILE A 125 -10.76 -9.61 -12.03
C ILE A 125 -10.23 -8.88 -10.80
N GLY A 126 -9.47 -7.81 -11.00
CA GLY A 126 -8.96 -6.98 -9.92
C GLY A 126 -10.04 -6.01 -9.42
N ASP A 127 -10.34 -6.07 -8.12
CA ASP A 127 -11.28 -5.16 -7.45
C ASP A 127 -10.54 -4.28 -6.46
N GLU A 128 -10.54 -2.97 -6.72
CA GLU A 128 -9.95 -1.92 -5.88
C GLU A 128 -10.98 -0.95 -5.31
N SER A 129 -12.25 -1.33 -5.28
CA SER A 129 -13.39 -0.46 -4.95
C SER A 129 -13.36 0.12 -3.53
N ARG A 130 -12.44 -0.36 -2.66
CA ARG A 130 -12.25 0.16 -1.30
C ARG A 130 -11.79 1.62 -1.28
N TYR A 131 -10.97 2.03 -2.25
CA TYR A 131 -10.45 3.39 -2.35
C TYR A 131 -10.90 4.06 -3.66
N ASP A 132 -10.73 5.39 -3.71
CA ASP A 132 -10.98 6.16 -4.92
C ASP A 132 -9.92 5.89 -6.01
N SER A 133 -10.16 6.44 -7.19
CA SER A 133 -9.26 6.34 -8.34
C SER A 133 -8.23 7.47 -8.44
N GLU A 134 -7.98 8.23 -7.37
CA GLU A 134 -6.89 9.21 -7.34
C GLU A 134 -5.55 8.46 -7.32
N ARG A 135 -4.95 8.31 -8.48
CA ARG A 135 -3.71 7.54 -8.70
C ARG A 135 -2.46 8.23 -8.16
N PHE A 136 -2.47 9.56 -8.13
CA PHE A 136 -1.33 10.36 -7.68
C PHE A 136 -1.82 11.56 -6.91
N THR A 137 -1.14 11.90 -5.82
CA THR A 137 -1.39 13.14 -5.09
C THR A 137 -1.23 14.35 -6.02
N PRO A 138 -2.19 15.28 -6.10
CA PRO A 138 -2.16 16.40 -7.05
C PRO A 138 -0.93 17.30 -6.93
N THR A 139 -0.37 17.43 -5.72
CA THR A 139 0.82 18.23 -5.44
C THR A 139 2.13 17.57 -5.83
N LEU A 140 2.07 16.29 -6.24
CA LEU A 140 3.25 15.52 -6.61
C LEU A 140 3.77 15.95 -7.99
N GLY A 141 5.03 16.32 -8.07
CA GLY A 141 5.69 16.69 -9.33
C GLY A 141 5.71 15.54 -10.33
N LEU A 142 5.55 15.84 -11.61
CA LEU A 142 5.51 14.82 -12.67
C LEU A 142 6.78 13.94 -12.70
N GLY A 143 7.94 14.50 -12.34
CA GLY A 143 9.23 13.81 -12.39
C GLY A 143 9.42 12.68 -11.37
N ILE A 144 8.54 12.59 -10.35
CA ILE A 144 8.62 11.56 -9.31
C ILE A 144 7.46 10.56 -9.37
N ARG A 145 6.50 10.80 -10.26
CA ARG A 145 5.43 9.83 -10.54
C ARG A 145 6.02 8.57 -11.17
N MET A 146 5.47 7.42 -10.86
CA MET A 146 5.92 6.09 -11.29
C MET A 146 7.26 5.62 -10.70
N THR A 147 8.05 6.54 -10.12
CA THR A 147 9.34 6.21 -9.49
C THR A 147 9.27 6.25 -7.96
N GLU A 148 8.83 7.37 -7.40
CA GLU A 148 8.71 7.58 -5.95
C GLU A 148 7.30 7.30 -5.42
N VAL A 149 6.28 7.41 -6.29
CA VAL A 149 4.89 7.05 -6.04
C VAL A 149 4.35 6.37 -7.28
N GLY A 150 3.84 5.16 -7.13
CA GLY A 150 3.18 4.41 -8.20
C GLY A 150 1.76 4.90 -8.44
N PRO A 151 1.03 4.36 -9.42
CA PRO A 151 -0.41 4.58 -9.46
C PRO A 151 -1.06 3.87 -8.27
N LEU A 152 -1.64 4.67 -7.35
CA LEU A 152 -2.23 4.18 -6.10
C LEU A 152 -3.58 3.48 -6.34
N GLY A 153 -3.87 2.44 -5.58
CA GLY A 153 -5.14 1.73 -5.59
C GLY A 153 -5.28 0.79 -4.39
N ALA A 154 -6.50 0.41 -4.05
CA ALA A 154 -6.75 -0.50 -2.94
C ALA A 154 -6.29 -1.95 -3.20
N LEU A 155 -6.01 -2.26 -4.46
CA LEU A 155 -5.38 -3.51 -4.89
C LEU A 155 -4.12 -3.16 -5.68
N MET A 156 -2.97 -3.31 -5.04
CA MET A 156 -1.67 -3.04 -5.64
C MET A 156 -0.69 -4.13 -5.17
N ILE A 157 -0.09 -4.84 -6.11
CA ILE A 157 0.96 -5.83 -5.86
C ILE A 157 2.27 -5.24 -6.39
N ASN A 158 3.38 -5.41 -5.66
CA ASN A 158 4.71 -4.99 -6.12
C ASN A 158 4.77 -3.50 -6.49
N ASP A 159 4.12 -2.61 -5.75
CA ASP A 159 4.01 -1.18 -6.10
C ASP A 159 3.47 -0.93 -7.52
N GLY A 160 2.60 -1.81 -7.99
CA GLY A 160 2.02 -1.78 -9.33
C GLY A 160 2.92 -2.35 -10.43
N VAL A 161 4.02 -3.02 -10.10
CA VAL A 161 4.89 -3.70 -11.06
C VAL A 161 4.31 -5.08 -11.41
N VAL A 162 4.27 -5.40 -12.70
CA VAL A 162 4.03 -6.76 -13.19
C VAL A 162 5.39 -7.40 -13.49
N THR A 163 5.66 -8.55 -12.89
CA THR A 163 6.94 -9.26 -13.05
C THR A 163 7.25 -9.51 -14.54
N GLY A 164 8.43 -9.11 -14.96
CA GLY A 164 8.86 -9.22 -16.37
C GLY A 164 8.39 -8.07 -17.28
N ASN A 165 7.59 -7.12 -16.78
CA ASN A 165 7.20 -5.92 -17.52
C ASN A 165 7.94 -4.69 -16.94
N PRO A 166 8.81 -4.02 -17.73
CA PRO A 166 9.55 -2.86 -17.23
C PRO A 166 8.70 -1.60 -17.06
N ILE A 167 7.46 -1.59 -17.55
CA ILE A 167 6.56 -0.44 -17.50
C ILE A 167 5.42 -0.75 -16.53
N LYS A 168 5.29 0.06 -15.49
CA LYS A 168 4.14 -0.02 -14.57
C LYS A 168 2.87 0.35 -15.33
N PRO A 169 1.81 -0.49 -15.30
CA PRO A 169 0.50 -0.11 -15.83
C PRO A 169 -0.10 1.06 -15.05
N ASP A 170 -0.87 1.93 -15.72
CA ASP A 170 -1.57 3.05 -15.07
C ASP A 170 -2.67 2.59 -14.09
N ASN A 171 -3.16 1.35 -14.27
CA ASN A 171 -4.18 0.76 -13.42
C ASN A 171 -3.56 -0.32 -12.51
N PRO A 172 -3.39 -0.06 -11.19
CA PRO A 172 -2.76 -1.01 -10.27
C PRO A 172 -3.59 -2.28 -10.06
N ALA A 173 -4.92 -2.22 -10.12
CA ALA A 173 -5.77 -3.40 -9.98
C ALA A 173 -5.65 -4.34 -11.19
N LEU A 174 -5.49 -3.78 -12.41
CA LEU A 174 -5.21 -4.58 -13.59
C LEU A 174 -3.82 -5.24 -13.51
N ALA A 175 -2.83 -4.48 -13.06
CA ALA A 175 -1.48 -5.01 -12.83
C ALA A 175 -1.50 -6.16 -11.82
N ALA A 176 -2.21 -5.98 -10.70
CA ALA A 176 -2.35 -7.00 -9.67
C ALA A 176 -3.09 -8.25 -10.18
N ALA A 177 -4.16 -8.08 -10.94
CA ALA A 177 -4.87 -9.20 -11.55
C ALA A 177 -3.98 -9.98 -12.53
N GLN A 178 -3.16 -9.28 -13.32
CA GLN A 178 -2.21 -9.91 -14.23
C GLN A 178 -1.10 -10.67 -13.47
N GLU A 179 -0.53 -10.04 -12.44
CA GLU A 179 0.50 -10.68 -11.62
C GLU A 179 -0.04 -11.93 -10.92
N PHE A 180 -1.23 -11.85 -10.33
CA PHE A 180 -1.87 -12.99 -9.69
C PHE A 180 -2.21 -14.11 -10.68
N THR A 181 -2.65 -13.76 -11.89
CA THR A 181 -2.87 -14.73 -12.99
C THR A 181 -1.57 -15.46 -13.31
N ASN A 182 -0.46 -14.75 -13.45
CA ASN A 182 0.84 -15.33 -13.74
C ASN A 182 1.28 -16.30 -12.63
N ILE A 183 1.08 -15.92 -11.36
CA ILE A 183 1.39 -16.77 -10.21
C ILE A 183 0.53 -18.04 -10.21
N LEU A 184 -0.77 -17.93 -10.46
CA LEU A 184 -1.69 -19.09 -10.54
C LEU A 184 -1.27 -20.04 -11.65
N ILE A 185 -0.97 -19.54 -12.84
CA ILE A 185 -0.50 -20.35 -13.98
C ILE A 185 0.83 -21.04 -13.63
N ALA A 186 1.78 -20.32 -13.04
CA ALA A 186 3.05 -20.90 -12.61
C ALA A 186 2.88 -22.02 -11.56
N LYS A 187 1.81 -21.94 -10.76
CA LYS A 187 1.45 -22.97 -9.78
C LYS A 187 0.54 -24.09 -10.36
N GLY A 188 0.29 -24.08 -11.67
CA GLY A 188 -0.44 -25.13 -12.36
C GLY A 188 -1.96 -24.97 -12.41
N VAL A 189 -2.50 -23.78 -12.09
CA VAL A 189 -3.91 -23.46 -12.26
C VAL A 189 -4.13 -22.97 -13.70
N ASN A 190 -5.10 -23.57 -14.39
CA ASN A 190 -5.47 -23.13 -15.74
C ASN A 190 -6.42 -21.92 -15.66
N VAL A 191 -6.04 -20.79 -16.24
CA VAL A 191 -6.87 -19.58 -16.34
C VAL A 191 -7.21 -19.31 -17.79
N SER A 192 -8.51 -19.29 -18.13
CA SER A 192 -8.95 -19.23 -19.54
C SER A 192 -9.00 -17.81 -20.11
N GLY A 193 -9.34 -16.82 -19.28
CA GLY A 193 -9.53 -15.43 -19.69
C GLY A 193 -8.33 -14.55 -19.37
N ALA A 194 -8.22 -13.41 -20.06
CA ALA A 194 -7.24 -12.38 -19.76
C ALA A 194 -7.62 -11.62 -18.48
N ALA A 195 -6.63 -11.18 -17.71
CA ALA A 195 -6.84 -10.34 -16.52
C ALA A 195 -7.62 -9.06 -16.87
N SER A 196 -8.51 -8.64 -15.99
CA SER A 196 -9.36 -7.46 -16.15
C SER A 196 -9.62 -6.78 -14.82
N VAL A 197 -10.43 -5.73 -14.80
CA VAL A 197 -10.85 -5.00 -13.59
C VAL A 197 -12.36 -4.95 -13.48
N GLY A 198 -12.85 -4.95 -12.26
CA GLY A 198 -14.28 -4.90 -11.97
C GLY A 198 -14.53 -4.86 -10.47
N VAL A 199 -15.78 -4.84 -10.08
CA VAL A 199 -16.21 -4.86 -8.67
C VAL A 199 -16.92 -6.18 -8.40
N ALA A 200 -16.46 -6.89 -7.37
CA ALA A 200 -17.08 -8.12 -6.92
C ALA A 200 -18.44 -7.82 -6.28
N SER A 201 -19.49 -8.58 -6.68
CA SER A 201 -20.74 -8.52 -5.95
C SER A 201 -20.57 -9.12 -4.55
N SER A 202 -21.26 -8.53 -3.56
CA SER A 202 -21.29 -9.04 -2.18
C SER A 202 -21.84 -10.45 -2.06
N ASP A 203 -22.60 -10.91 -3.05
CA ASP A 203 -23.21 -12.24 -3.07
C ASP A 203 -22.23 -13.35 -3.49
N ILE A 204 -21.10 -12.99 -4.07
CA ILE A 204 -20.06 -13.94 -4.48
C ILE A 204 -19.28 -14.40 -3.24
N PRO A 205 -19.22 -15.71 -2.96
CA PRO A 205 -18.57 -16.21 -1.74
C PRO A 205 -17.06 -15.95 -1.77
N VAL A 206 -16.49 -15.68 -0.59
CA VAL A 206 -15.05 -15.67 -0.37
C VAL A 206 -14.55 -17.11 -0.34
N ILE A 207 -13.55 -17.42 -1.15
CA ILE A 207 -12.93 -18.76 -1.24
C ILE A 207 -11.66 -18.82 -0.39
N ALA A 208 -10.84 -17.76 -0.44
CA ALA A 208 -9.62 -17.66 0.35
C ALA A 208 -9.35 -16.20 0.70
N GLU A 209 -8.64 -15.99 1.81
CA GLU A 209 -8.25 -14.68 2.32
C GLU A 209 -6.88 -14.78 2.98
N ILE A 210 -6.09 -13.72 2.86
CA ILE A 210 -4.85 -13.52 3.62
C ILE A 210 -4.92 -12.17 4.34
N SER A 211 -4.12 -12.06 5.39
CA SER A 211 -3.97 -10.80 6.14
C SER A 211 -2.51 -10.33 6.07
N SER A 212 -2.34 -9.03 6.07
CA SER A 212 -1.02 -8.43 6.30
C SER A 212 -0.50 -8.75 7.72
N ARG A 213 0.73 -8.39 7.98
CA ARG A 213 1.20 -8.22 9.36
C ARG A 213 0.39 -7.13 10.06
N ALA A 214 0.48 -7.06 11.39
CA ALA A 214 -0.15 -6.03 12.18
C ALA A 214 0.34 -4.62 11.77
N LEU A 215 -0.50 -3.62 11.96
CA LEU A 215 -0.22 -2.24 11.54
C LEU A 215 1.16 -1.70 11.93
N PRO A 216 1.70 -1.96 13.14
CA PRO A 216 3.06 -1.50 13.48
C PRO A 216 4.15 -2.00 12.54
N ASP A 217 4.04 -3.23 12.03
CA ASP A 217 4.99 -3.79 11.07
C ASP A 217 4.89 -3.12 9.70
N VAL A 218 3.68 -2.78 9.24
CA VAL A 218 3.42 -2.03 8.02
C VAL A 218 3.98 -0.60 8.14
N LEU A 219 3.76 0.04 9.30
CA LEU A 219 4.28 1.37 9.57
C LEU A 219 5.81 1.38 9.72
N ALA A 220 6.40 0.32 10.26
CA ALA A 220 7.86 0.16 10.33
C ALA A 220 8.47 0.12 8.93
N GLU A 221 7.84 -0.60 7.98
CA GLU A 221 8.21 -0.60 6.57
C GLU A 221 8.18 0.81 5.97
N MET A 222 7.05 1.50 6.12
CA MET A 222 6.85 2.88 5.66
C MET A 222 7.91 3.84 6.19
N LEU A 223 8.20 3.78 7.49
CA LEU A 223 9.12 4.72 8.13
C LEU A 223 10.59 4.41 7.84
N THR A 224 10.96 3.14 7.73
CA THR A 224 12.34 2.72 7.46
C THR A 224 12.75 3.02 6.03
N ASN A 225 11.93 2.63 5.07
CA ASN A 225 12.18 2.85 3.63
C ASN A 225 11.73 4.23 3.16
N SER A 226 11.06 5.00 4.03
CA SER A 226 10.42 6.28 3.67
C SER A 226 9.43 6.11 2.51
N ASP A 227 8.73 4.97 2.46
CA ASP A 227 7.86 4.60 1.37
C ASP A 227 6.65 5.53 1.24
N ASN A 228 6.52 6.12 0.06
CA ASN A 228 5.45 7.06 -0.24
C ASN A 228 4.14 6.35 -0.58
N ASN A 229 4.19 5.18 -1.24
CA ASN A 229 2.99 4.42 -1.57
C ASN A 229 2.27 3.98 -0.29
N THR A 230 3.01 3.39 0.65
CA THR A 230 2.46 3.00 1.95
C THR A 230 1.88 4.18 2.70
N ALA A 231 2.55 5.35 2.70
CA ALA A 231 2.05 6.53 3.39
C ALA A 231 0.69 7.01 2.84
N GLU A 232 0.56 7.08 1.52
CA GLU A 232 -0.68 7.50 0.86
C GLU A 232 -1.81 6.46 1.03
N LEU A 233 -1.51 5.17 0.97
CA LEU A 233 -2.51 4.12 1.15
C LEU A 233 -2.98 4.02 2.61
N VAL A 234 -2.07 4.16 3.59
CA VAL A 234 -2.43 4.28 5.01
C VAL A 234 -3.32 5.50 5.25
N LEU A 235 -3.01 6.64 4.61
CA LEU A 235 -3.87 7.83 4.70
C LEU A 235 -5.28 7.58 4.15
N LYS A 236 -5.41 6.88 3.02
CA LYS A 236 -6.72 6.49 2.47
C LYS A 236 -7.45 5.52 3.39
N GLU A 237 -6.75 4.59 4.04
CA GLU A 237 -7.34 3.68 5.02
C GLU A 237 -7.87 4.41 6.26
N ILE A 238 -7.13 5.40 6.77
CA ILE A 238 -7.62 6.27 7.85
C ILE A 238 -8.96 6.91 7.45
N GLY A 239 -9.07 7.44 6.24
CA GLY A 239 -10.30 8.01 5.71
C GLY A 239 -11.42 6.99 5.59
N PHE A 240 -11.12 5.80 5.07
CA PHE A 240 -12.10 4.72 4.95
C PHE A 240 -12.63 4.26 6.31
N SER A 241 -11.75 4.03 7.26
CA SER A 241 -12.15 3.58 8.60
C SER A 241 -12.91 4.66 9.38
N SER A 242 -12.59 5.93 9.17
CA SER A 242 -13.24 7.03 9.89
C SER A 242 -14.65 7.36 9.36
N VAL A 243 -14.81 7.39 8.02
CA VAL A 243 -16.05 7.90 7.38
C VAL A 243 -16.49 7.08 6.16
N GLN A 244 -15.99 5.88 5.97
CA GLN A 244 -16.23 4.98 4.84
C GLN A 244 -15.90 5.61 3.47
N GLN A 245 -14.91 6.49 3.46
CA GLN A 245 -14.41 7.12 2.24
C GLN A 245 -12.89 6.89 2.13
N GLY A 246 -12.50 5.96 1.29
CA GLY A 246 -11.10 5.63 1.04
C GLY A 246 -10.42 6.66 0.14
N THR A 247 -10.36 7.92 0.61
CA THR A 247 -9.80 9.05 -0.12
C THR A 247 -8.73 9.74 0.70
N ARG A 248 -7.75 10.33 0.03
CA ARG A 248 -6.71 11.14 0.68
C ARG A 248 -7.32 12.31 1.46
N LEU A 249 -8.37 12.95 0.90
CA LEU A 249 -9.02 14.08 1.55
C LEU A 249 -9.69 13.67 2.88
N ALA A 250 -10.41 12.56 2.90
CA ALA A 250 -11.04 12.04 4.11
C ALA A 250 -10.00 11.67 5.17
N GLY A 251 -8.90 11.04 4.75
CA GLY A 251 -7.78 10.72 5.65
C GLY A 251 -7.13 11.96 6.24
N ALA A 252 -6.83 12.96 5.41
CA ALA A 252 -6.27 14.23 5.87
C ALA A 252 -7.22 14.97 6.85
N GLN A 253 -8.53 14.96 6.57
CA GLN A 253 -9.51 15.54 7.46
C GLN A 253 -9.58 14.81 8.81
N ALA A 254 -9.51 13.50 8.81
CA ALA A 254 -9.43 12.71 10.04
C ALA A 254 -8.18 13.05 10.86
N MET A 255 -7.02 13.25 10.20
CA MET A 255 -5.77 13.66 10.88
C MET A 255 -5.86 15.04 11.54
N ILE A 256 -6.61 15.99 10.97
CA ILE A 256 -6.77 17.35 11.53
C ILE A 256 -7.62 17.33 12.79
N THR A 257 -8.53 16.37 12.92
CA THR A 257 -9.50 16.28 14.03
C THR A 257 -9.00 15.46 15.22
N LYS A 258 -7.84 14.83 15.07
CA LYS A 258 -7.16 14.04 16.12
C LYS A 258 -6.03 14.83 16.76
#